data_5c8e8e200d738c7062c2a742c7601a8a
#
_entry.id   5c8e8e200d738c7062c2a742c7601a8a
#
_cell.length_a   1.000
_cell.length_b   1.000
_cell.length_c   1.000
_cell.angle_alpha   90.00
_cell.angle_beta   90.00
_cell.angle_gamma   90.00
#
_symmetry.space_group_name_H-M   'P 1'
#
loop_
_entity.id
_entity.type
_entity.pdbx_description
1 polymer ?
#
loop_
_entity_poly.entity_id
_entity_poly.type
_entity_poly.pdbx_seq_one_letter_code
_entity_poly.pdbx_strand_id
1 'polypeptide(L)'
;RFDNVTGVQTCALPICLAFEEKRQAEILRSGGQIRQETRRYDEATGETLLMRVKEGSADYRYFPEPDLPIFEIEDAWIEQVRSSLPAFPKERRAKYVSDYGLSDYDAKQLTATKAVSDFFEAAVAAGGDAKSVSNWLQGEVAQYLNAEGKTISEIELTPENLTEMIALIADGTISSKIAKKVFVHLAKNGGSIIDRKSVV
;
A
#
# COMPACT_ATOMS: atom_id res chain seq x y z
N ARG A 1 -30.31 -2.94 -7.59
CA ARG A 1 -31.42 -2.77 -8.55
C ARG A 1 -31.22 -1.47 -9.34
N PHE A 2 -30.07 -1.37 -9.98
CA PHE A 2 -29.77 -0.27 -10.90
C PHE A 2 -29.95 -0.69 -12.36
N ASP A 3 -30.40 -1.91 -12.58
CA ASP A 3 -30.44 -2.55 -13.90
C ASP A 3 -31.58 -2.05 -14.79
N ASN A 4 -32.51 -1.25 -14.23
CA ASN A 4 -33.54 -0.55 -14.99
C ASN A 4 -33.33 0.96 -15.06
N VAL A 5 -32.23 1.44 -14.61
CA VAL A 5 -31.75 2.76 -14.89
C VAL A 5 -30.91 2.67 -16.15
N THR A 6 -31.61 2.30 -17.12
CA THR A 6 -31.36 2.15 -18.53
C THR A 6 -30.32 3.11 -19.08
N GLY A 7 -29.72 2.79 -20.20
CA GLY A 7 -28.71 3.54 -20.92
C GLY A 7 -28.92 5.04 -21.10
N VAL A 8 -30.12 5.55 -20.87
CA VAL A 8 -30.44 6.98 -20.83
C VAL A 8 -29.73 7.69 -19.66
N GLN A 9 -29.72 7.11 -18.46
CA GLN A 9 -28.99 7.72 -17.34
C GLN A 9 -27.47 7.63 -17.50
N THR A 10 -26.96 6.58 -18.10
CA THR A 10 -25.52 6.42 -18.36
C THR A 10 -25.04 7.38 -19.44
N CYS A 11 -25.88 7.72 -20.42
CA CYS A 11 -25.56 8.72 -21.45
C CYS A 11 -25.78 10.16 -20.96
N ALA A 12 -26.83 10.41 -20.16
CA ALA A 12 -27.13 11.73 -19.62
C ALA A 12 -26.08 12.22 -18.63
N LEU A 13 -25.43 11.34 -17.88
CA LEU A 13 -24.44 11.74 -16.88
C LEU A 13 -23.22 12.46 -17.46
N PRO A 14 -22.53 11.97 -18.51
CA PRO A 14 -21.42 12.69 -19.14
C PRO A 14 -21.85 14.03 -19.76
N ILE A 15 -23.05 14.08 -20.39
CA ILE A 15 -23.59 15.31 -20.99
C ILE A 15 -23.90 16.35 -19.91
N CYS A 16 -24.53 15.91 -18.82
CA CYS A 16 -24.81 16.73 -17.66
C CYS A 16 -23.53 17.30 -17.03
N LEU A 17 -22.49 16.49 -16.88
CA LEU A 17 -21.19 16.91 -16.35
C LEU A 17 -20.53 17.94 -17.26
N ALA A 18 -20.52 17.72 -18.56
CA ALA A 18 -19.93 18.64 -19.51
C ALA A 18 -20.67 20.01 -19.55
N PHE A 19 -22.01 20.01 -19.40
CA PHE A 19 -22.78 21.22 -19.26
C PHE A 19 -22.44 21.96 -17.96
N GLU A 20 -22.43 21.27 -16.84
CA GLU A 20 -22.12 21.86 -15.54
C GLU A 20 -20.70 22.41 -15.47
N GLU A 21 -19.72 21.76 -16.07
CA GLU A 21 -18.35 22.25 -16.16
C GLU A 21 -18.31 23.62 -16.85
N LYS A 22 -18.99 23.76 -18.01
CA LYS A 22 -19.07 25.03 -18.73
C LYS A 22 -19.77 26.12 -17.92
N ARG A 23 -20.95 25.81 -17.37
CA ARG A 23 -21.73 26.73 -16.55
C ARG A 23 -20.94 27.25 -15.35
N GLN A 24 -20.27 26.34 -14.61
CA GLN A 24 -19.51 26.72 -13.45
C GLN A 24 -18.24 27.51 -13.82
N ALA A 25 -17.59 27.16 -14.92
CA ALA A 25 -16.44 27.90 -15.43
C ALA A 25 -16.83 29.34 -15.84
N GLU A 26 -18.01 29.55 -16.42
CA GLU A 26 -18.54 30.89 -16.78
C GLU A 26 -18.83 31.73 -15.54
N ILE A 27 -19.44 31.15 -14.51
CA ILE A 27 -19.68 31.80 -13.22
C ILE A 27 -18.36 32.26 -12.59
N LEU A 28 -17.37 31.39 -12.54
CA LEU A 28 -16.05 31.69 -11.95
C LEU A 28 -15.31 32.79 -12.77
N ARG A 29 -15.36 32.71 -14.10
CA ARG A 29 -14.75 33.74 -14.97
C ARG A 29 -15.40 35.11 -14.83
N SER A 30 -16.69 35.16 -14.52
CA SER A 30 -17.42 36.40 -14.25
C SER A 30 -17.22 36.94 -12.83
N GLY A 31 -16.41 36.26 -11.99
CA GLY A 31 -16.18 36.62 -10.59
C GLY A 31 -17.31 36.20 -9.64
N GLY A 32 -18.24 35.37 -10.10
CA GLY A 32 -19.30 34.81 -9.29
C GLY A 32 -18.81 33.65 -8.38
N GLN A 33 -19.68 33.24 -7.46
CA GLN A 33 -19.44 32.08 -6.58
C GLN A 33 -20.35 30.93 -6.96
N ILE A 34 -19.81 29.74 -6.95
CA ILE A 34 -20.57 28.51 -7.15
C ILE A 34 -21.23 28.15 -5.83
N ARG A 35 -22.56 28.03 -5.84
CA ARG A 35 -23.33 27.55 -4.69
C ARG A 35 -23.53 26.04 -4.78
N GLN A 36 -23.65 25.41 -3.62
CA GLN A 36 -23.98 24.00 -3.57
C GLN A 36 -25.48 23.83 -3.87
N GLU A 37 -25.77 23.18 -4.99
CA GLU A 37 -27.11 23.07 -5.53
C GLU A 37 -27.39 21.63 -5.95
N THR A 38 -28.67 21.24 -5.88
CA THR A 38 -29.17 20.04 -6.59
C THR A 38 -29.80 20.52 -7.88
N ARG A 39 -29.33 19.97 -8.99
CA ARG A 39 -29.82 20.30 -10.33
C ARG A 39 -30.31 19.04 -11.04
N ARG A 40 -31.29 19.20 -11.92
CA ARG A 40 -31.82 18.15 -12.79
C ARG A 40 -31.43 18.46 -14.23
N TYR A 41 -30.97 17.46 -14.95
CA TYR A 41 -30.77 17.59 -16.39
C TYR A 41 -32.11 17.52 -17.10
N ASP A 42 -32.33 18.42 -18.04
CA ASP A 42 -33.49 18.47 -18.92
C ASP A 42 -33.03 18.08 -20.33
N GLU A 43 -33.52 16.93 -20.79
CA GLU A 43 -33.15 16.39 -22.09
C GLU A 43 -33.73 17.22 -23.26
N ALA A 44 -34.85 17.94 -23.05
CA ALA A 44 -35.47 18.74 -24.09
C ALA A 44 -34.67 20.03 -24.38
N THR A 45 -34.10 20.62 -23.37
CA THR A 45 -33.30 21.85 -23.49
C THR A 45 -31.80 21.61 -23.54
N GLY A 46 -31.35 20.44 -23.10
CA GLY A 46 -29.93 20.10 -22.96
C GLY A 46 -29.23 20.83 -21.82
N GLU A 47 -29.97 21.36 -20.87
CA GLU A 47 -29.48 22.17 -19.76
C GLU A 47 -29.78 21.55 -18.41
N THR A 48 -29.10 22.04 -17.37
CA THR A 48 -29.42 21.67 -16.00
C THR A 48 -30.33 22.71 -15.35
N LEU A 49 -31.44 22.28 -14.77
CA LEU A 49 -32.38 23.12 -14.07
C LEU A 49 -32.14 23.05 -12.55
N LEU A 50 -32.14 24.19 -11.90
CA LEU A 50 -32.04 24.30 -10.45
C LEU A 50 -33.28 23.69 -9.80
N MET A 51 -33.05 22.69 -8.93
CA MET A 51 -34.08 22.02 -8.11
C MET A 51 -34.10 22.59 -6.69
N ARG A 52 -32.94 22.69 -6.08
CA ARG A 52 -32.80 23.11 -4.70
C ARG A 52 -31.43 23.69 -4.43
N VAL A 53 -31.37 24.80 -3.76
CA VAL A 53 -30.14 25.35 -3.18
C VAL A 53 -29.92 24.69 -1.82
N LYS A 54 -28.74 24.16 -1.58
CA LYS A 54 -28.32 23.66 -0.28
C LYS A 54 -27.73 24.84 0.50
N GLU A 55 -28.55 25.53 1.24
CA GLU A 55 -28.10 26.62 2.11
C GLU A 55 -27.38 26.00 3.31
N GLY A 56 -26.06 26.21 3.33
CA GLY A 56 -25.19 25.82 4.41
C GLY A 56 -24.84 24.33 4.46
N SER A 57 -23.58 24.02 4.14
CA SER A 57 -22.98 22.72 4.41
C SER A 57 -22.93 22.41 5.93
N ALA A 58 -23.26 23.40 6.75
CA ALA A 58 -23.34 23.29 8.21
C ALA A 58 -24.61 22.56 8.72
N ASP A 59 -25.58 22.32 7.85
CA ASP A 59 -26.88 21.77 8.28
C ASP A 59 -26.96 20.23 8.27
N TYR A 60 -25.80 19.54 8.23
CA TYR A 60 -25.76 18.12 8.55
C TYR A 60 -25.93 17.85 10.05
N ARG A 61 -26.19 18.89 10.85
CA ARG A 61 -26.47 18.76 12.29
C ARG A 61 -25.44 17.92 13.02
N TYR A 62 -24.15 18.19 12.78
CA TYR A 62 -23.07 17.67 13.60
C TYR A 62 -23.15 18.32 15.00
N PHE A 63 -24.07 17.87 15.81
CA PHE A 63 -23.99 18.14 17.24
C PHE A 63 -23.42 16.93 17.95
N PRO A 64 -22.73 17.15 19.07
CA PRO A 64 -22.21 16.07 19.87
C PRO A 64 -23.30 15.05 20.18
N GLU A 65 -22.99 13.78 19.99
CA GLU A 65 -23.89 12.71 20.39
C GLU A 65 -24.08 12.78 21.92
N PRO A 66 -25.32 12.89 22.45
CA PRO A 66 -25.53 13.07 23.88
C PRO A 66 -25.01 11.92 24.72
N ASP A 67 -24.92 10.72 24.12
CA ASP A 67 -24.45 9.52 24.83
C ASP A 67 -22.93 9.34 24.78
N LEU A 68 -22.20 10.19 24.04
CA LEU A 68 -20.74 10.15 23.93
C LEU A 68 -20.12 11.30 24.74
N PRO A 69 -19.31 11.01 25.76
CA PRO A 69 -18.57 12.04 26.46
C PRO A 69 -17.52 12.70 25.57
N ILE A 70 -17.18 13.94 25.88
CA ILE A 70 -16.06 14.63 25.21
C ILE A 70 -14.76 13.96 25.64
N PHE A 71 -14.00 13.48 24.65
CA PHE A 71 -12.64 12.97 24.86
C PHE A 71 -11.64 14.08 24.56
N GLU A 72 -10.90 14.48 25.57
CA GLU A 72 -9.73 15.35 25.41
C GLU A 72 -8.51 14.46 25.13
N ILE A 73 -7.95 14.61 23.95
CA ILE A 73 -6.74 13.90 23.56
C ILE A 73 -5.54 14.78 23.88
N GLU A 74 -4.74 14.33 24.84
CA GLU A 74 -3.53 15.04 25.25
C GLU A 74 -2.45 14.98 24.16
N ASP A 75 -1.74 16.08 23.95
CA ASP A 75 -0.63 16.14 22.98
C ASP A 75 0.47 15.13 23.30
N ALA A 76 0.70 14.85 24.57
CA ALA A 76 1.64 13.83 25.00
C ALA A 76 1.30 12.43 24.48
N TRP A 77 0.01 12.08 24.46
CA TRP A 77 -0.43 10.80 23.89
C TRP A 77 -0.29 10.76 22.38
N ILE A 78 -0.57 11.88 21.69
CA ILE A 78 -0.36 12.01 20.25
C ILE A 78 1.13 11.78 19.91
N GLU A 79 2.04 12.39 20.64
CA GLU A 79 3.48 12.22 20.43
C GLU A 79 3.96 10.79 20.76
N GLN A 80 3.41 10.17 21.79
CA GLN A 80 3.68 8.77 22.10
C GLN A 80 3.24 7.84 20.95
N VAL A 81 2.04 8.05 20.41
CA VAL A 81 1.56 7.27 19.23
C VAL A 81 2.44 7.55 18.03
N ARG A 82 2.77 8.83 17.75
CA ARG A 82 3.62 9.22 16.63
C ARG A 82 5.00 8.56 16.69
N SER A 83 5.61 8.51 17.87
CA SER A 83 6.92 7.88 18.06
C SER A 83 6.90 6.35 17.92
N SER A 84 5.74 5.73 18.14
CA SER A 84 5.54 4.29 17.99
C SER A 84 5.18 3.84 16.57
N LEU A 85 4.86 4.80 15.68
CA LEU A 85 4.51 4.47 14.31
C LEU A 85 5.73 3.93 13.54
N PRO A 86 5.59 2.82 12.83
CA PRO A 86 6.65 2.36 11.93
C PRO A 86 6.78 3.30 10.73
N ALA A 87 7.96 3.34 10.12
CA ALA A 87 8.19 4.10 8.89
C ALA A 87 7.19 3.72 7.80
N PHE A 88 6.62 4.72 7.14
CA PHE A 88 5.66 4.51 6.07
C PHE A 88 6.32 3.94 4.80
N PRO A 89 5.55 3.23 3.94
CA PRO A 89 6.10 2.64 2.71
C PRO A 89 6.83 3.62 1.81
N LYS A 90 6.41 4.89 1.76
CA LYS A 90 7.07 5.94 0.98
C LYS A 90 8.46 6.28 1.55
N GLU A 91 8.58 6.36 2.86
CA GLU A 91 9.85 6.64 3.56
C GLU A 91 10.81 5.46 3.41
N ARG A 92 10.30 4.23 3.60
CA ARG A 92 11.09 3.00 3.38
C ARG A 92 11.61 2.91 1.95
N ARG A 93 10.79 3.24 0.92
CA ARG A 93 11.25 3.27 -0.47
C ARG A 93 12.38 4.25 -0.68
N ALA A 94 12.22 5.48 -0.18
CA ALA A 94 13.26 6.49 -0.30
C ALA A 94 14.57 6.00 0.34
N LYS A 95 14.49 5.42 1.54
CA LYS A 95 15.63 4.82 2.24
C LYS A 95 16.27 3.67 1.43
N TYR A 96 15.48 2.78 0.85
CA TYR A 96 16.00 1.64 0.09
C TYR A 96 16.75 2.08 -1.17
N VAL A 97 16.30 3.15 -1.80
CA VAL A 97 16.99 3.74 -2.95
C VAL A 97 18.25 4.50 -2.52
N SER A 98 18.15 5.37 -1.48
CA SER A 98 19.27 6.23 -1.07
C SER A 98 20.38 5.47 -0.34
N ASP A 99 20.00 4.60 0.62
CA ASP A 99 20.96 3.99 1.54
C ASP A 99 21.47 2.64 1.05
N TYR A 100 20.59 1.88 0.39
CA TYR A 100 20.94 0.53 -0.10
C TYR A 100 21.17 0.46 -1.62
N GLY A 101 21.01 1.57 -2.34
CA GLY A 101 21.26 1.65 -3.78
C GLY A 101 20.35 0.74 -4.63
N LEU A 102 19.16 0.41 -4.13
CA LEU A 102 18.20 -0.38 -4.86
C LEU A 102 17.49 0.44 -5.95
N SER A 103 16.99 -0.22 -6.97
CA SER A 103 16.14 0.44 -7.97
C SER A 103 14.77 0.81 -7.37
N ASP A 104 14.11 1.85 -7.92
CA ASP A 104 12.74 2.20 -7.54
C ASP A 104 11.77 1.02 -7.67
N TYR A 105 11.99 0.17 -8.67
CA TYR A 105 11.20 -1.04 -8.88
C TYR A 105 11.38 -2.02 -7.72
N ASP A 106 12.64 -2.35 -7.35
CA ASP A 106 12.94 -3.25 -6.25
C ASP A 106 12.39 -2.71 -4.92
N ALA A 107 12.61 -1.43 -4.65
CA ALA A 107 12.11 -0.76 -3.47
C ALA A 107 10.56 -0.80 -3.38
N LYS A 108 9.88 -0.64 -4.51
CA LYS A 108 8.41 -0.76 -4.59
C LYS A 108 7.93 -2.17 -4.29
N GLN A 109 8.59 -3.19 -4.82
CA GLN A 109 8.24 -4.59 -4.58
C GLN A 109 8.45 -4.97 -3.10
N LEU A 110 9.59 -4.62 -2.53
CA LEU A 110 9.91 -4.89 -1.11
C LEU A 110 8.99 -4.17 -0.13
N THR A 111 8.41 -3.03 -0.53
CA THR A 111 7.47 -2.27 0.31
C THR A 111 6.00 -2.56 0.00
N ALA A 112 5.70 -3.59 -0.77
CA ALA A 112 4.32 -3.99 -1.09
C ALA A 112 3.54 -4.44 0.16
N THR A 113 4.20 -5.12 1.10
CA THR A 113 3.63 -5.49 2.39
C THR A 113 4.59 -5.14 3.53
N LYS A 114 4.02 -4.86 4.71
CA LYS A 114 4.83 -4.57 5.90
C LYS A 114 5.73 -5.75 6.27
N ALA A 115 5.21 -6.98 6.21
CA ALA A 115 5.95 -8.18 6.58
C ALA A 115 7.20 -8.40 5.72
N VAL A 116 7.12 -8.18 4.41
CA VAL A 116 8.27 -8.29 3.50
C VAL A 116 9.27 -7.17 3.76
N SER A 117 8.81 -5.94 4.02
CA SER A 117 9.71 -4.83 4.38
C SER A 117 10.47 -5.11 5.68
N ASP A 118 9.76 -5.55 6.71
CA ASP A 118 10.36 -5.84 8.02
C ASP A 118 11.37 -6.99 7.91
N PHE A 119 11.05 -8.03 7.14
CA PHE A 119 11.96 -9.14 6.88
C PHE A 119 13.24 -8.69 6.13
N PHE A 120 13.07 -7.85 5.10
CA PHE A 120 14.18 -7.29 4.35
C PHE A 120 15.10 -6.45 5.24
N GLU A 121 14.53 -5.54 6.03
CA GLU A 121 15.30 -4.69 6.95
C GLU A 121 16.04 -5.52 8.01
N ALA A 122 15.39 -6.56 8.55
CA ALA A 122 16.02 -7.47 9.49
C ALA A 122 17.17 -8.28 8.87
N ALA A 123 17.01 -8.74 7.62
CA ALA A 123 18.08 -9.46 6.91
C ALA A 123 19.29 -8.56 6.60
N VAL A 124 19.05 -7.30 6.23
CA VAL A 124 20.13 -6.31 6.03
C VAL A 124 20.80 -5.97 7.37
N ALA A 125 20.03 -5.80 8.44
CA ALA A 125 20.57 -5.57 9.79
C ALA A 125 21.40 -6.75 10.31
N ALA A 126 21.07 -7.97 9.90
CA ALA A 126 21.88 -9.19 10.20
C ALA A 126 23.18 -9.25 9.35
N GLY A 127 23.48 -8.25 8.53
CA GLY A 127 24.69 -8.17 7.70
C GLY A 127 24.54 -8.66 6.27
N GLY A 128 23.31 -8.90 5.83
CA GLY A 128 23.03 -9.28 4.43
C GLY A 128 23.30 -8.14 3.44
N ASP A 129 23.90 -8.49 2.30
CA ASP A 129 24.00 -7.55 1.18
C ASP A 129 22.60 -7.22 0.63
N ALA A 130 22.23 -5.94 0.67
CA ALA A 130 20.89 -5.48 0.38
C ALA A 130 20.40 -5.90 -1.02
N LYS A 131 21.29 -5.88 -2.03
CA LYS A 131 20.93 -6.28 -3.39
C LYS A 131 20.69 -7.79 -3.51
N SER A 132 21.53 -8.59 -2.87
CA SER A 132 21.41 -10.05 -2.84
C SER A 132 20.15 -10.48 -2.08
N VAL A 133 19.89 -9.88 -0.93
CA VAL A 133 18.66 -10.13 -0.15
C VAL A 133 17.42 -9.76 -0.95
N SER A 134 17.43 -8.59 -1.62
CA SER A 134 16.35 -8.15 -2.50
C SER A 134 16.07 -9.16 -3.62
N ASN A 135 17.13 -9.63 -4.30
CA ASN A 135 17.01 -10.60 -5.37
C ASN A 135 16.40 -11.93 -4.89
N TRP A 136 16.82 -12.42 -3.71
CA TRP A 136 16.27 -13.64 -3.11
C TRP A 136 14.80 -13.48 -2.72
N LEU A 137 14.44 -12.37 -2.11
CA LEU A 137 13.05 -12.10 -1.72
C LEU A 137 12.12 -11.99 -2.91
N GLN A 138 12.54 -11.31 -3.97
CA GLN A 138 11.74 -11.15 -5.18
C GLN A 138 11.73 -12.38 -6.09
N GLY A 139 12.76 -13.20 -6.02
CA GLY A 139 12.90 -14.43 -6.79
C GLY A 139 12.39 -15.66 -6.06
N GLU A 140 13.30 -16.39 -5.44
CA GLU A 140 13.05 -17.72 -4.87
C GLU A 140 12.01 -17.69 -3.73
N VAL A 141 12.09 -16.69 -2.85
CA VAL A 141 11.14 -16.58 -1.73
C VAL A 141 9.74 -16.29 -2.25
N ALA A 142 9.60 -15.30 -3.14
CA ALA A 142 8.29 -14.96 -3.73
C ALA A 142 7.70 -16.14 -4.52
N GLN A 143 8.53 -16.86 -5.28
CA GLN A 143 8.09 -18.04 -6.02
C GLN A 143 7.56 -19.14 -5.07
N TYR A 144 8.29 -19.39 -3.98
CA TYR A 144 7.89 -20.39 -2.98
C TYR A 144 6.59 -20.00 -2.26
N LEU A 145 6.47 -18.73 -1.83
CA LEU A 145 5.28 -18.22 -1.17
C LEU A 145 4.04 -18.33 -2.07
N ASN A 146 4.19 -17.97 -3.35
CA ASN A 146 3.11 -18.09 -4.31
C ASN A 146 2.69 -19.55 -4.59
N ALA A 147 3.66 -20.47 -4.65
CA ALA A 147 3.39 -21.88 -4.87
C ALA A 147 2.67 -22.56 -3.69
N GLU A 148 3.05 -22.20 -2.46
CA GLU A 148 2.46 -22.75 -1.23
C GLU A 148 1.22 -21.95 -0.77
N GLY A 149 0.91 -20.81 -1.39
CA GLY A 149 -0.20 -19.93 -0.99
C GLY A 149 -0.01 -19.32 0.40
N LYS A 150 1.24 -19.09 0.81
CA LYS A 150 1.62 -18.60 2.14
C LYS A 150 2.16 -17.18 2.09
N THR A 151 2.14 -16.52 3.23
CA THR A 151 2.84 -15.26 3.48
C THR A 151 4.22 -15.50 4.08
N ILE A 152 5.09 -14.48 4.06
CA ILE A 152 6.46 -14.59 4.61
C ILE A 152 6.44 -14.85 6.12
N SER A 153 5.38 -14.45 6.82
CA SER A 153 5.22 -14.69 8.26
C SER A 153 4.76 -16.11 8.62
N GLU A 154 4.35 -16.91 7.62
CA GLU A 154 3.85 -18.27 7.80
C GLU A 154 4.87 -19.35 7.43
N ILE A 155 6.08 -18.95 7.08
CA ILE A 155 7.18 -19.86 6.81
C ILE A 155 8.23 -19.77 7.92
N GLU A 156 8.96 -20.86 8.11
CA GLU A 156 9.99 -20.98 9.17
C GLU A 156 11.34 -20.34 8.78
N LEU A 157 11.41 -19.66 7.64
CA LEU A 157 12.62 -18.96 7.22
C LEU A 157 12.83 -17.70 8.06
N THR A 158 14.00 -17.59 8.69
CA THR A 158 14.38 -16.36 9.41
C THR A 158 15.28 -15.46 8.57
N PRO A 159 15.30 -14.14 8.84
CA PRO A 159 16.20 -13.20 8.17
C PRO A 159 17.68 -13.60 8.29
N GLU A 160 18.08 -14.09 9.45
CA GLU A 160 19.45 -14.54 9.75
C GLU A 160 19.83 -15.72 8.86
N ASN A 161 18.94 -16.72 8.74
CA ASN A 161 19.16 -17.89 7.89
C ASN A 161 19.32 -17.50 6.42
N LEU A 162 18.49 -16.57 5.93
CA LEU A 162 18.62 -16.07 4.56
C LEU A 162 19.98 -15.39 4.37
N THR A 163 20.38 -14.53 5.30
CA THR A 163 21.65 -13.80 5.27
C THR A 163 22.86 -14.75 5.28
N GLU A 164 22.85 -15.73 6.19
CA GLU A 164 23.92 -16.74 6.27
C GLU A 164 24.01 -17.55 4.99
N MET A 165 22.88 -17.95 4.40
CA MET A 165 22.85 -18.68 3.14
C MET A 165 23.44 -17.84 2.00
N ILE A 166 23.13 -16.54 1.92
CA ILE A 166 23.69 -15.63 0.92
C ILE A 166 25.21 -15.49 1.11
N ALA A 167 25.69 -15.38 2.36
CA ALA A 167 27.12 -15.32 2.65
C ALA A 167 27.85 -16.58 2.18
N LEU A 168 27.30 -17.78 2.44
CA LEU A 168 27.86 -19.03 1.98
C LEU A 168 27.92 -19.19 0.45
N ILE A 169 26.98 -18.54 -0.25
CA ILE A 169 27.03 -18.47 -1.72
C ILE A 169 28.14 -17.53 -2.17
N ALA A 170 28.27 -16.37 -1.54
CA ALA A 170 29.29 -15.37 -1.85
C ALA A 170 30.71 -15.92 -1.63
N ASP A 171 30.93 -16.69 -0.55
CA ASP A 171 32.19 -17.36 -0.25
C ASP A 171 32.50 -18.57 -1.12
N GLY A 172 31.55 -18.97 -1.99
CA GLY A 172 31.70 -20.14 -2.83
C GLY A 172 31.59 -21.48 -2.12
N THR A 173 31.20 -21.49 -0.83
CA THR A 173 31.05 -22.72 0.00
C THR A 173 29.90 -23.59 -0.53
N ILE A 174 28.83 -22.95 -1.00
CA ILE A 174 27.68 -23.63 -1.62
C ILE A 174 27.35 -23.01 -2.98
N SER A 175 26.95 -23.86 -3.92
CA SER A 175 26.46 -23.36 -5.22
C SER A 175 25.02 -22.84 -5.09
N SER A 176 24.62 -21.92 -5.98
CA SER A 176 23.24 -21.41 -6.03
C SER A 176 22.20 -22.53 -6.18
N LYS A 177 22.54 -23.63 -6.86
CA LYS A 177 21.66 -24.81 -6.99
C LYS A 177 21.43 -25.52 -5.66
N ILE A 178 22.47 -25.64 -4.86
CA ILE A 178 22.42 -26.23 -3.51
C ILE A 178 21.64 -25.29 -2.58
N ALA A 179 21.93 -23.99 -2.64
CA ALA A 179 21.24 -22.97 -1.83
C ALA A 179 19.72 -23.01 -2.02
N LYS A 180 19.22 -23.18 -3.25
CA LYS A 180 17.77 -23.33 -3.51
C LYS A 180 17.15 -24.53 -2.80
N LYS A 181 17.85 -25.66 -2.72
CA LYS A 181 17.37 -26.84 -1.98
C LYS A 181 17.37 -26.60 -0.47
N VAL A 182 18.45 -25.98 0.04
CA VAL A 182 18.56 -25.62 1.46
C VAL A 182 17.46 -24.64 1.84
N PHE A 183 17.21 -23.61 1.01
CA PHE A 183 16.14 -22.64 1.20
C PHE A 183 14.77 -23.32 1.36
N VAL A 184 14.38 -24.21 0.45
CA VAL A 184 13.09 -24.92 0.54
C VAL A 184 12.97 -25.70 1.86
N HIS A 185 14.06 -26.28 2.31
CA HIS A 185 14.06 -27.01 3.58
C HIS A 185 13.92 -26.04 4.77
N LEU A 186 14.66 -24.92 4.78
CA LEU A 186 14.58 -23.91 5.83
C LEU A 186 13.19 -23.26 5.89
N ALA A 187 12.60 -22.99 4.73
CA ALA A 187 11.25 -22.42 4.65
C ALA A 187 10.17 -23.36 5.23
N LYS A 188 10.38 -24.69 5.15
CA LYS A 188 9.42 -25.68 5.67
C LYS A 188 9.63 -26.04 7.14
N ASN A 189 10.87 -26.18 7.56
CA ASN A 189 11.21 -26.82 8.83
C ASN A 189 12.01 -25.92 9.78
N GLY A 190 12.43 -24.74 9.32
CA GLY A 190 13.35 -23.89 10.08
C GLY A 190 14.70 -24.57 10.36
N GLY A 191 15.34 -24.12 11.42
CA GLY A 191 16.61 -24.66 11.89
C GLY A 191 17.83 -23.90 11.40
N SER A 192 19.06 -24.39 11.71
CA SER A 192 20.31 -23.75 11.32
C SER A 192 20.86 -24.34 10.02
N ILE A 193 21.54 -23.51 9.22
CA ILE A 193 22.23 -23.95 8.01
C ILE A 193 23.43 -24.82 8.34
N ILE A 194 24.08 -24.57 9.47
CA ILE A 194 25.31 -25.29 9.90
C ILE A 194 25.04 -26.77 10.13
N ASP A 195 23.93 -27.13 10.74
CA ASP A 195 23.54 -28.53 11.00
C ASP A 195 23.30 -29.33 9.71
N ARG A 196 23.21 -28.67 8.55
CA ARG A 196 22.82 -29.29 7.29
C ARG A 196 23.87 -29.33 6.21
N LYS A 197 25.10 -28.86 6.52
CA LYS A 197 26.27 -29.08 5.65
C LYS A 197 26.59 -30.57 5.43
N SER A 198 26.08 -31.44 6.32
CA SER A 198 26.28 -32.89 6.25
C SER A 198 25.23 -33.66 5.45
N VAL A 199 24.21 -32.98 4.93
CA VAL A 199 23.07 -33.61 4.22
C VAL A 199 23.11 -33.36 2.68
N VAL A 200 24.14 -32.66 2.17
CA VAL A 200 24.30 -32.37 0.73
C VAL A 200 25.52 -33.07 0.16
#